data_cfc5a6a82252163954eb944953d640f8
#
_entry.id   cfc5a6a82252163954eb944953d640f8
#
_cell.length_a   1.000
_cell.length_b   1.000
_cell.length_c   1.000
_cell.angle_alpha   90.00
_cell.angle_beta   90.00
_cell.angle_gamma   90.00
#
_symmetry.space_group_name_H-M   'P 1'
#
loop_
_entity.id
_entity.type
_entity.pdbx_description
1 polymer ?
#
loop_
_entity_poly.entity_id
_entity_poly.type
_entity_poly.pdbx_seq_one_letter_code
_entity_poly.pdbx_strand_id
1 'polypeptide(L)'
;QKRSKVQRYLVEKFEKEIRFNIEKAQEADVEFKAKREQIIARIAAKTNEKQEVTPIRALWDRGDPSPTYILTRGDYLNPSRMVSPGVPSVLMGVQQEFTVRKPFVNSPSTGRRLALAEWTVDKSNPLTARVMVNRIWKHHFQHGMVMTLDNFGLAGAKPSHPELLDWLAVEFMESGWSIKHMHRLIMTSSTYQQTSSVSEQHELRDPQHKWL
;
A
#
# COMPACT_ATOMS: atom_id res chain seq x y z
N GLN A 1 21.43 -6.99 39.71
CA GLN A 1 22.51 -7.33 40.63
C GLN A 1 22.81 -8.83 40.49
N LYS A 2 24.10 -9.19 40.31
CA LYS A 2 24.53 -10.61 40.21
C LYS A 2 24.51 -11.24 41.61
N ARG A 3 23.70 -12.27 41.77
CA ARG A 3 23.63 -13.02 43.05
C ARG A 3 24.97 -13.63 43.40
N SER A 4 25.35 -13.61 44.71
CA SER A 4 26.55 -14.28 45.22
C SER A 4 26.43 -15.80 45.08
N LYS A 5 27.54 -16.54 45.19
CA LYS A 5 27.54 -18.02 45.13
C LYS A 5 26.65 -18.63 46.23
N VAL A 6 26.68 -18.06 47.41
CA VAL A 6 25.86 -18.49 48.57
C VAL A 6 24.36 -18.25 48.29
N GLN A 7 24.02 -17.08 47.73
CA GLN A 7 22.61 -16.78 47.37
C GLN A 7 22.10 -17.73 46.29
N ARG A 8 22.92 -18.09 45.32
CA ARG A 8 22.56 -19.08 44.28
C ARG A 8 22.30 -20.46 44.91
N TYR A 9 23.21 -20.93 45.76
CA TYR A 9 23.06 -22.22 46.46
C TYR A 9 21.79 -22.25 47.31
N LEU A 10 21.51 -21.20 48.09
CA LEU A 10 20.29 -21.11 48.92
C LEU A 10 19.02 -21.12 48.06
N VAL A 11 19.00 -20.37 46.95
CA VAL A 11 17.84 -20.39 46.04
C VAL A 11 17.62 -21.77 45.43
N GLU A 12 18.68 -22.46 45.02
CA GLU A 12 18.60 -23.80 44.41
C GLU A 12 18.11 -24.84 45.47
N LYS A 13 18.66 -24.78 46.68
CA LYS A 13 18.33 -25.70 47.76
C LYS A 13 16.89 -25.55 48.25
N PHE A 14 16.41 -24.31 48.34
CA PHE A 14 15.07 -23.97 48.88
C PHE A 14 14.11 -23.52 47.78
N GLU A 15 14.38 -23.81 46.53
CA GLU A 15 13.59 -23.34 45.38
C GLU A 15 12.09 -23.67 45.53
N LYS A 16 11.76 -24.86 46.03
CA LYS A 16 10.37 -25.29 46.24
C LYS A 16 9.68 -24.58 47.40
N GLU A 17 10.45 -24.15 48.40
CA GLU A 17 9.94 -23.45 49.59
C GLU A 17 9.87 -21.94 49.42
N ILE A 18 10.81 -21.40 48.60
CA ILE A 18 10.89 -19.96 48.30
C ILE A 18 9.99 -19.58 47.12
N ARG A 19 9.58 -20.53 46.29
CA ARG A 19 8.65 -20.25 45.21
C ARG A 19 7.38 -19.63 45.73
N PHE A 20 7.14 -18.38 45.34
CA PHE A 20 5.91 -17.67 45.64
C PHE A 20 4.73 -18.47 45.05
N ASN A 21 3.91 -19.04 45.95
CA ASN A 21 2.66 -19.70 45.58
C ASN A 21 1.51 -18.72 45.78
N ILE A 22 0.91 -18.28 44.67
CA ILE A 22 -0.20 -17.34 44.67
C ILE A 22 -1.38 -17.84 45.49
N GLU A 23 -1.66 -19.15 45.50
CA GLU A 23 -2.77 -19.76 46.20
C GLU A 23 -2.55 -19.65 47.73
N LYS A 24 -1.36 -20.03 48.20
CA LYS A 24 -0.99 -19.87 49.62
C LYS A 24 -0.98 -18.43 50.10
N ALA A 25 -0.54 -17.50 49.21
CA ALA A 25 -0.58 -16.07 49.51
C ALA A 25 -2.02 -15.55 49.64
N GLN A 26 -2.95 -16.04 48.83
CA GLN A 26 -4.37 -15.69 48.90
C GLN A 26 -5.07 -16.26 50.13
N GLU A 27 -4.62 -17.41 50.62
CA GLU A 27 -5.11 -18.01 51.87
C GLU A 27 -4.58 -17.26 53.09
N ALA A 28 -3.33 -16.77 53.04
CA ALA A 28 -2.67 -16.09 54.14
C ALA A 28 -3.07 -14.61 54.29
N ASP A 29 -3.44 -13.96 53.21
CA ASP A 29 -3.74 -12.53 53.16
C ASP A 29 -5.04 -12.25 52.38
N VAL A 30 -6.08 -11.93 53.12
CA VAL A 30 -7.43 -11.63 52.61
C VAL A 30 -7.42 -10.33 51.75
N GLU A 31 -6.62 -9.34 52.14
CA GLU A 31 -6.51 -8.08 51.38
C GLU A 31 -5.83 -8.31 50.05
N PHE A 32 -4.78 -9.11 50.02
CA PHE A 32 -4.11 -9.51 48.75
C PHE A 32 -5.09 -10.23 47.81
N LYS A 33 -5.91 -11.15 48.34
CA LYS A 33 -6.93 -11.84 47.54
C LYS A 33 -7.93 -10.88 46.93
N ALA A 34 -8.49 -9.98 47.74
CA ALA A 34 -9.47 -9.00 47.27
C ALA A 34 -8.89 -8.05 46.18
N LYS A 35 -7.67 -7.54 46.40
CA LYS A 35 -6.98 -6.71 45.38
C LYS A 35 -6.72 -7.47 44.06
N ARG A 36 -6.32 -8.73 44.18
CA ARG A 36 -6.09 -9.57 42.99
C ARG A 36 -7.38 -9.81 42.21
N GLU A 37 -8.48 -10.12 42.88
CA GLU A 37 -9.80 -10.31 42.25
C GLU A 37 -10.26 -9.03 41.54
N GLN A 38 -10.10 -7.86 42.17
CA GLN A 38 -10.38 -6.57 41.52
C GLN A 38 -9.55 -6.33 40.24
N ILE A 39 -8.25 -6.65 40.32
CA ILE A 39 -7.37 -6.49 39.13
C ILE A 39 -7.78 -7.45 38.03
N ILE A 40 -8.07 -8.70 38.32
CA ILE A 40 -8.54 -9.69 37.36
C ILE A 40 -9.86 -9.24 36.70
N ALA A 41 -10.81 -8.76 37.50
CA ALA A 41 -12.08 -8.24 37.00
C ALA A 41 -11.86 -7.02 36.05
N ARG A 42 -10.95 -6.11 36.41
CA ARG A 42 -10.58 -4.99 35.56
C ARG A 42 -9.92 -5.43 34.25
N ILE A 43 -9.03 -6.42 34.30
CA ILE A 43 -8.41 -7.00 33.11
C ILE A 43 -9.47 -7.63 32.22
N ALA A 44 -10.39 -8.43 32.79
CA ALA A 44 -11.48 -9.05 32.04
C ALA A 44 -12.39 -8.01 31.37
N ALA A 45 -12.79 -6.96 32.12
CA ALA A 45 -13.58 -5.87 31.55
C ALA A 45 -12.86 -5.18 30.37
N LYS A 46 -11.57 -4.86 30.54
CA LYS A 46 -10.76 -4.23 29.48
C LYS A 46 -10.52 -5.16 28.29
N THR A 47 -10.42 -6.47 28.54
CA THR A 47 -10.26 -7.46 27.46
C THR A 47 -11.54 -7.57 26.64
N ASN A 48 -12.72 -7.51 27.29
CA ASN A 48 -14.02 -7.52 26.61
C ASN A 48 -14.30 -6.22 25.82
N GLU A 49 -13.78 -5.08 26.30
CA GLU A 49 -13.85 -3.79 25.57
C GLU A 49 -12.93 -3.77 24.33
N LYS A 50 -11.94 -4.65 24.28
CA LYS A 50 -10.99 -4.70 23.18
C LYS A 50 -11.69 -5.20 21.92
N GLN A 51 -11.85 -4.31 20.93
CA GLN A 51 -12.32 -4.71 19.62
C GLN A 51 -11.36 -5.72 18.99
N GLU A 52 -11.91 -6.82 18.47
CA GLU A 52 -11.13 -7.74 17.66
C GLU A 52 -10.64 -7.01 16.40
N VAL A 53 -9.33 -6.78 16.36
CA VAL A 53 -8.69 -6.20 15.18
C VAL A 53 -8.50 -7.32 14.16
N THR A 54 -9.18 -7.21 13.03
CA THR A 54 -8.98 -8.15 11.93
C THR A 54 -7.51 -8.14 11.49
N PRO A 55 -6.81 -9.27 11.53
CA PRO A 55 -5.43 -9.32 11.11
C PRO A 55 -5.34 -9.07 9.60
N ILE A 56 -4.50 -8.12 9.19
CA ILE A 56 -4.21 -7.86 7.80
C ILE A 56 -2.83 -8.42 7.44
N ARG A 57 -2.70 -8.89 6.21
CA ARG A 57 -1.38 -9.23 5.68
C ARG A 57 -0.62 -7.95 5.40
N ALA A 58 0.55 -7.80 6.00
CA ALA A 58 1.41 -6.65 5.80
C ALA A 58 2.82 -7.09 5.40
N LEU A 59 3.49 -6.23 4.64
CA LEU A 59 4.91 -6.37 4.34
C LEU A 59 5.72 -5.57 5.35
N TRP A 60 6.81 -6.16 5.83
CA TRP A 60 7.75 -5.47 6.73
C TRP A 60 9.19 -5.69 6.26
N ASP A 61 10.08 -4.82 6.66
CA ASP A 61 11.49 -4.95 6.35
C ASP A 61 12.18 -5.84 7.39
N ARG A 62 13.10 -6.71 6.95
CA ARG A 62 13.89 -7.61 7.80
C ARG A 62 15.30 -7.07 8.07
N GLY A 63 15.43 -5.79 8.31
CA GLY A 63 16.71 -5.10 8.45
C GLY A 63 17.14 -4.43 7.15
N ASP A 64 18.44 -4.20 7.00
CA ASP A 64 18.98 -3.55 5.83
C ASP A 64 18.84 -4.43 4.58
N PRO A 65 18.41 -3.85 3.45
CA PRO A 65 18.21 -4.60 2.22
C PRO A 65 19.56 -5.03 1.63
N SER A 66 19.57 -6.21 1.05
CA SER A 66 20.72 -6.70 0.30
C SER A 66 21.10 -5.72 -0.82
N PRO A 67 22.39 -5.49 -1.07
CA PRO A 67 22.83 -4.66 -2.18
C PRO A 67 22.38 -5.25 -3.51
N THR A 68 21.97 -4.39 -4.42
CA THR A 68 21.54 -4.77 -5.77
C THR A 68 22.58 -4.32 -6.78
N TYR A 69 22.92 -5.19 -7.72
CA TYR A 69 23.94 -4.93 -8.73
C TYR A 69 23.36 -5.06 -10.14
N ILE A 70 23.90 -4.30 -11.07
CA ILE A 70 23.73 -4.60 -12.49
C ILE A 70 24.53 -5.84 -12.80
N LEU A 71 23.90 -6.81 -13.47
CA LEU A 71 24.54 -8.06 -13.83
C LEU A 71 25.13 -7.98 -15.23
N THR A 72 26.40 -8.33 -15.39
CA THR A 72 27.04 -8.35 -16.71
C THR A 72 26.39 -9.43 -17.56
N ARG A 73 25.76 -9.04 -18.67
CA ARG A 73 25.00 -9.92 -19.56
C ARG A 73 23.91 -10.75 -18.87
N GLY A 74 23.40 -10.28 -17.72
CA GLY A 74 22.40 -11.02 -16.95
C GLY A 74 22.94 -12.18 -16.09
N ASP A 75 24.25 -12.38 -16.05
CA ASP A 75 24.91 -13.42 -15.28
C ASP A 75 24.97 -13.04 -13.80
N TYR A 76 24.25 -13.77 -12.95
CA TYR A 76 24.20 -13.52 -11.51
C TYR A 76 25.52 -13.76 -10.78
N LEU A 77 26.45 -14.54 -11.36
CA LEU A 77 27.79 -14.76 -10.83
C LEU A 77 28.76 -13.63 -11.20
N ASN A 78 28.35 -12.72 -12.10
CA ASN A 78 29.19 -11.62 -12.55
C ASN A 78 28.53 -10.25 -12.29
N PRO A 79 28.41 -9.85 -11.00
CA PRO A 79 27.86 -8.55 -10.63
C PRO A 79 28.81 -7.44 -11.05
N SER A 80 28.26 -6.37 -11.66
CA SER A 80 28.97 -5.15 -12.02
C SER A 80 28.79 -4.08 -10.92
N ARG A 81 28.35 -2.89 -11.28
CA ARG A 81 28.18 -1.79 -10.31
C ARG A 81 26.95 -1.97 -9.43
N MET A 82 27.05 -1.56 -8.17
CA MET A 82 25.92 -1.46 -7.27
C MET A 82 24.97 -0.32 -7.71
N VAL A 83 23.67 -0.55 -7.57
CA VAL A 83 22.63 0.44 -7.88
C VAL A 83 21.78 0.76 -6.67
N SER A 84 21.40 2.01 -6.56
CA SER A 84 20.44 2.50 -5.57
C SER A 84 19.01 2.33 -6.07
N PRO A 85 18.00 2.33 -5.16
CA PRO A 85 16.60 2.38 -5.55
C PRO A 85 16.33 3.61 -6.41
N GLY A 86 15.54 3.42 -7.47
CA GLY A 86 15.19 4.49 -8.38
C GLY A 86 13.93 4.13 -9.19
N VAL A 87 13.48 5.09 -9.99
CA VAL A 87 12.40 4.95 -10.95
C VAL A 87 12.94 5.29 -12.34
N PRO A 88 12.25 4.90 -13.43
CA PRO A 88 12.71 5.20 -14.78
C PRO A 88 12.87 6.71 -14.99
N SER A 89 14.06 7.16 -15.37
CA SER A 89 14.37 8.58 -15.53
C SER A 89 13.50 9.27 -16.61
N VAL A 90 13.06 8.50 -17.61
CA VAL A 90 12.15 9.00 -18.66
C VAL A 90 10.77 9.42 -18.14
N LEU A 91 10.37 8.92 -16.97
CA LEU A 91 9.10 9.26 -16.30
C LEU A 91 9.27 10.31 -15.21
N MET A 92 10.47 10.81 -15.00
CA MET A 92 10.75 11.90 -14.06
C MET A 92 10.84 13.24 -14.79
N GLY A 93 10.33 14.29 -14.17
CA GLY A 93 10.59 15.66 -14.65
C GLY A 93 12.09 16.01 -14.57
N VAL A 94 12.51 16.98 -15.37
CA VAL A 94 13.92 17.37 -15.55
C VAL A 94 14.64 17.74 -14.24
N GLN A 95 13.88 18.07 -13.18
CA GLN A 95 14.41 18.51 -11.88
C GLN A 95 14.00 17.61 -10.71
N GLN A 96 13.36 16.46 -10.98
CA GLN A 96 12.94 15.56 -9.91
C GLN A 96 13.98 14.48 -9.64
N GLU A 97 14.37 14.36 -8.37
CA GLU A 97 15.18 13.24 -7.89
C GLU A 97 14.30 12.26 -7.09
N PHE A 98 14.44 10.97 -7.40
CA PHE A 98 13.82 9.94 -6.58
C PHE A 98 14.60 9.75 -5.29
N THR A 99 14.05 10.22 -4.18
CA THR A 99 14.67 10.12 -2.86
C THR A 99 13.93 9.13 -1.97
N VAL A 100 14.69 8.24 -1.34
CA VAL A 100 14.15 7.31 -0.34
C VAL A 100 14.42 7.86 1.05
N ARG A 101 13.36 8.09 1.83
CA ARG A 101 13.45 8.59 3.20
C ARG A 101 12.80 7.60 4.16
N LYS A 102 13.37 7.44 5.35
CA LYS A 102 12.70 6.69 6.41
C LYS A 102 11.41 7.40 6.82
N PRO A 103 10.30 6.68 7.06
CA PRO A 103 9.02 7.30 7.41
C PRO A 103 9.07 8.19 8.67
N PHE A 104 9.89 7.81 9.64
CA PHE A 104 10.14 8.56 10.87
C PHE A 104 11.49 8.18 11.47
N VAL A 105 11.96 9.00 12.41
CA VAL A 105 13.24 8.76 13.13
C VAL A 105 13.17 7.41 13.85
N ASN A 106 14.20 6.59 13.71
CA ASN A 106 14.29 5.22 14.24
C ASN A 106 13.28 4.24 13.64
N SER A 107 12.67 4.54 12.48
CA SER A 107 11.83 3.57 11.77
C SER A 107 12.63 2.30 11.44
N PRO A 108 12.07 1.10 11.68
CA PRO A 108 12.65 -0.16 11.23
C PRO A 108 12.53 -0.33 9.70
N SER A 109 11.69 0.48 9.05
CA SER A 109 11.50 0.44 7.60
C SER A 109 12.54 1.30 6.87
N THR A 110 13.01 0.80 5.73
CA THR A 110 13.90 1.53 4.83
C THR A 110 13.21 2.68 4.09
N GLY A 111 11.87 2.67 4.01
CA GLY A 111 11.09 3.67 3.28
C GLY A 111 11.02 3.47 1.76
N ARG A 112 11.68 2.44 1.19
CA ARG A 112 11.72 2.22 -0.27
C ARG A 112 10.33 2.04 -0.90
N ARG A 113 9.46 1.23 -0.28
CA ARG A 113 8.09 1.02 -0.75
C ARG A 113 7.24 2.28 -0.62
N LEU A 114 7.42 3.04 0.45
CA LEU A 114 6.74 4.33 0.63
C LEU A 114 7.14 5.32 -0.46
N ALA A 115 8.44 5.49 -0.71
CA ALA A 115 8.92 6.37 -1.77
C ALA A 115 8.38 5.99 -3.16
N LEU A 116 8.30 4.67 -3.46
CA LEU A 116 7.70 4.20 -4.70
C LEU A 116 6.18 4.51 -4.76
N ALA A 117 5.47 4.31 -3.65
CA ALA A 117 4.03 4.61 -3.57
C ALA A 117 3.77 6.12 -3.76
N GLU A 118 4.54 6.97 -3.09
CA GLU A 118 4.46 8.43 -3.23
C GLU A 118 4.72 8.86 -4.67
N TRP A 119 5.80 8.35 -5.30
CA TRP A 119 6.08 8.62 -6.69
C TRP A 119 4.97 8.14 -7.64
N THR A 120 4.38 6.98 -7.37
CA THR A 120 3.31 6.43 -8.21
C THR A 120 2.08 7.33 -8.25
N VAL A 121 1.74 7.98 -7.13
CA VAL A 121 0.59 8.91 -7.03
C VAL A 121 0.97 10.39 -7.14
N ASP A 122 2.23 10.67 -7.44
CA ASP A 122 2.68 12.05 -7.65
C ASP A 122 2.00 12.67 -8.87
N LYS A 123 1.58 13.93 -8.75
CA LYS A 123 0.91 14.65 -9.85
C LYS A 123 1.75 14.78 -11.12
N SER A 124 3.07 14.72 -10.98
CA SER A 124 4.00 14.74 -12.12
C SER A 124 4.16 13.39 -12.81
N ASN A 125 3.67 12.29 -12.19
CA ASN A 125 3.72 10.98 -12.83
C ASN A 125 2.75 10.94 -14.02
N PRO A 126 3.26 10.79 -15.26
CA PRO A 126 2.42 10.94 -16.46
C PRO A 126 1.50 9.73 -16.72
N LEU A 127 1.69 8.62 -16.02
CA LEU A 127 1.03 7.36 -16.36
C LEU A 127 -0.11 6.97 -15.45
N THR A 128 0.07 7.04 -14.14
CA THR A 128 -0.86 6.42 -13.19
C THR A 128 -2.30 6.91 -13.36
N ALA A 129 -2.50 8.22 -13.40
CA ALA A 129 -3.84 8.79 -13.56
C ALA A 129 -4.45 8.43 -14.92
N ARG A 130 -3.67 8.53 -16.03
CA ARG A 130 -4.14 8.18 -17.37
C ARG A 130 -4.55 6.72 -17.49
N VAL A 131 -3.74 5.80 -16.94
CA VAL A 131 -4.04 4.36 -16.94
C VAL A 131 -5.32 4.06 -16.17
N MET A 132 -5.48 4.65 -14.98
CA MET A 132 -6.67 4.45 -14.16
C MET A 132 -7.94 4.98 -14.84
N VAL A 133 -7.88 6.20 -15.35
CA VAL A 133 -9.00 6.83 -16.06
C VAL A 133 -9.38 6.05 -17.32
N ASN A 134 -8.41 5.60 -18.09
CA ASN A 134 -8.65 4.77 -19.28
C ASN A 134 -9.35 3.44 -18.94
N ARG A 135 -8.99 2.82 -17.80
CA ARG A 135 -9.66 1.61 -17.30
C ARG A 135 -11.09 1.90 -16.84
N ILE A 136 -11.31 3.01 -16.12
CA ILE A 136 -12.66 3.45 -15.72
C ILE A 136 -13.50 3.71 -16.96
N TRP A 137 -12.97 4.44 -17.95
CA TRP A 137 -13.64 4.71 -19.23
C TRP A 137 -14.05 3.43 -19.95
N LYS A 138 -13.15 2.46 -20.05
CA LYS A 138 -13.44 1.16 -20.66
C LYS A 138 -14.64 0.46 -20.01
N HIS A 139 -14.77 0.54 -18.68
CA HIS A 139 -15.90 -0.09 -17.99
C HIS A 139 -17.24 0.59 -18.28
N HIS A 140 -17.24 1.83 -18.72
CA HIS A 140 -18.44 2.56 -19.14
C HIS A 140 -18.77 2.38 -20.64
N PHE A 141 -17.74 2.37 -21.48
CA PHE A 141 -17.89 2.42 -22.94
C PHE A 141 -17.37 1.17 -23.65
N GLN A 142 -17.03 0.09 -22.93
CA GLN A 142 -16.49 -1.19 -23.43
C GLN A 142 -15.08 -1.08 -24.02
N HIS A 143 -14.69 0.05 -24.55
CA HIS A 143 -13.36 0.31 -25.11
C HIS A 143 -12.66 1.44 -24.36
N GLY A 144 -11.35 1.30 -24.16
CA GLY A 144 -10.53 2.40 -23.64
C GLY A 144 -10.21 3.43 -24.71
N MET A 145 -9.99 4.67 -24.35
CA MET A 145 -9.42 5.68 -25.26
C MET A 145 -8.05 5.22 -25.79
N VAL A 146 -7.29 4.50 -24.96
CA VAL A 146 -6.13 3.70 -25.36
C VAL A 146 -6.55 2.24 -25.34
N MET A 147 -6.57 1.61 -26.53
CA MET A 147 -7.05 0.23 -26.70
C MET A 147 -6.16 -0.79 -26.00
N THR A 148 -4.85 -0.56 -25.95
CA THR A 148 -3.88 -1.41 -25.27
C THR A 148 -3.78 -1.05 -23.79
N LEU A 149 -4.69 -1.60 -22.98
CA LEU A 149 -4.84 -1.23 -21.56
C LEU A 149 -3.59 -1.41 -20.70
N ASP A 150 -2.76 -2.36 -21.06
CA ASP A 150 -1.54 -2.73 -20.32
C ASP A 150 -0.28 -2.18 -20.96
N ASN A 151 -0.43 -1.42 -22.07
CA ASN A 151 0.70 -0.84 -22.78
C ASN A 151 0.40 0.60 -23.23
N PHE A 152 0.89 1.55 -22.44
CA PHE A 152 0.87 2.99 -22.74
C PHE A 152 2.20 3.50 -23.32
N GLY A 153 3.11 2.60 -23.67
CA GLY A 153 4.40 2.91 -24.28
C GLY A 153 4.34 3.08 -25.81
N LEU A 154 5.51 3.27 -26.41
CA LEU A 154 5.64 3.49 -27.86
C LEU A 154 5.06 2.36 -28.73
N ALA A 155 5.06 1.13 -28.23
CA ALA A 155 4.49 -0.03 -28.91
C ALA A 155 2.99 -0.21 -28.64
N GLY A 156 2.38 0.63 -27.79
CA GLY A 156 0.95 0.62 -27.51
C GLY A 156 0.15 1.42 -28.56
N ALA A 157 -1.18 1.26 -28.47
CA ALA A 157 -2.09 2.05 -29.31
C ALA A 157 -2.05 3.53 -28.87
N LYS A 158 -2.14 4.42 -29.86
CA LYS A 158 -2.31 5.85 -29.57
C LYS A 158 -3.73 6.10 -29.01
N PRO A 159 -3.90 7.06 -28.11
CA PRO A 159 -5.22 7.44 -27.62
C PRO A 159 -6.10 8.00 -28.75
N SER A 160 -7.37 7.60 -28.80
CA SER A 160 -8.34 8.16 -29.74
C SER A 160 -8.65 9.63 -29.44
N HIS A 161 -8.70 10.00 -28.15
CA HIS A 161 -9.00 11.33 -27.66
C HIS A 161 -7.94 11.75 -26.60
N PRO A 162 -6.75 12.19 -27.03
CA PRO A 162 -5.65 12.47 -26.11
C PRO A 162 -5.97 13.62 -25.13
N GLU A 163 -6.59 14.68 -25.59
CA GLU A 163 -6.95 15.84 -24.75
C GLU A 163 -8.01 15.47 -23.69
N LEU A 164 -8.99 14.65 -24.06
CA LEU A 164 -9.98 14.16 -23.10
C LEU A 164 -9.35 13.25 -22.05
N LEU A 165 -8.44 12.36 -22.46
CA LEU A 165 -7.72 11.49 -21.54
C LEU A 165 -6.90 12.30 -20.54
N ASP A 166 -6.23 13.35 -21.03
CA ASP A 166 -5.41 14.21 -20.19
C ASP A 166 -6.26 15.04 -19.22
N TRP A 167 -7.36 15.60 -19.69
CA TRP A 167 -8.29 16.35 -18.87
C TRP A 167 -8.89 15.48 -17.76
N LEU A 168 -9.38 14.29 -18.10
CA LEU A 168 -9.93 13.34 -17.11
C LEU A 168 -8.86 12.88 -16.12
N ALA A 169 -7.60 12.72 -16.53
CA ALA A 169 -6.51 12.37 -15.64
C ALA A 169 -6.22 13.48 -14.62
N VAL A 170 -6.24 14.74 -15.05
CA VAL A 170 -6.09 15.91 -14.16
C VAL A 170 -7.27 15.98 -13.18
N GLU A 171 -8.51 15.88 -13.67
CA GLU A 171 -9.73 15.88 -12.86
C GLU A 171 -9.71 14.78 -11.80
N PHE A 172 -9.23 13.57 -12.17
CA PHE A 172 -9.09 12.45 -11.24
C PHE A 172 -8.11 12.76 -10.10
N MET A 173 -6.96 13.35 -10.41
CA MET A 173 -5.98 13.76 -9.40
C MET A 173 -6.51 14.90 -8.52
N GLU A 174 -7.15 15.90 -9.09
CA GLU A 174 -7.68 17.08 -8.36
C GLU A 174 -8.87 16.75 -7.47
N SER A 175 -9.70 15.79 -7.88
CA SER A 175 -10.79 15.24 -7.03
C SER A 175 -10.29 14.33 -5.89
N GLY A 176 -9.00 14.27 -5.63
CA GLY A 176 -8.40 13.42 -4.59
C GLY A 176 -8.42 11.94 -4.93
N TRP A 177 -8.24 11.58 -6.20
CA TRP A 177 -8.24 10.20 -6.70
C TRP A 177 -9.58 9.48 -6.45
N SER A 178 -10.69 10.21 -6.54
CA SER A 178 -12.02 9.70 -6.27
C SER A 178 -12.63 8.95 -7.45
N ILE A 179 -12.57 7.63 -7.42
CA ILE A 179 -13.22 6.77 -8.43
C ILE A 179 -14.73 7.07 -8.51
N LYS A 180 -15.38 7.31 -7.36
CA LYS A 180 -16.81 7.63 -7.31
C LYS A 180 -17.14 8.96 -8.02
N HIS A 181 -16.25 9.95 -7.90
CA HIS A 181 -16.38 11.21 -8.62
C HIS A 181 -16.31 10.97 -10.13
N MET A 182 -15.33 10.19 -10.60
CA MET A 182 -15.16 9.85 -12.01
C MET A 182 -16.39 9.10 -12.59
N HIS A 183 -16.92 8.13 -11.86
CA HIS A 183 -18.15 7.47 -12.29
C HIS A 183 -19.31 8.47 -12.46
N ARG A 184 -19.51 9.36 -11.48
CA ARG A 184 -20.55 10.38 -11.57
C ARG A 184 -20.34 11.29 -12.76
N LEU A 185 -19.12 11.79 -12.95
CA LEU A 185 -18.75 12.69 -14.05
C LEU A 185 -19.06 12.06 -15.42
N ILE A 186 -18.64 10.81 -15.61
CA ILE A 186 -18.87 10.08 -16.86
C ILE A 186 -20.37 9.84 -17.07
N MET A 187 -21.09 9.32 -16.08
CA MET A 187 -22.51 8.94 -16.22
C MET A 187 -23.44 10.15 -16.39
N THR A 188 -23.05 11.34 -15.91
CA THR A 188 -23.81 12.57 -16.13
C THR A 188 -23.40 13.32 -17.40
N SER A 189 -22.40 12.85 -18.13
CA SER A 189 -21.97 13.46 -19.39
C SER A 189 -23.01 13.24 -20.51
N SER A 190 -23.09 14.20 -21.43
CA SER A 190 -23.95 14.07 -22.62
C SER A 190 -23.57 12.85 -23.47
N THR A 191 -22.28 12.51 -23.52
CA THR A 191 -21.81 11.32 -24.23
C THR A 191 -22.39 10.03 -23.68
N TYR A 192 -22.42 9.86 -22.36
CA TYR A 192 -23.00 8.66 -21.73
C TYR A 192 -24.52 8.60 -21.81
N GLN A 193 -25.17 9.75 -21.86
CA GLN A 193 -26.65 9.87 -21.92
C GLN A 193 -27.21 9.81 -23.35
N GLN A 194 -26.38 9.58 -24.35
CA GLN A 194 -26.85 9.38 -25.72
C GLN A 194 -27.64 8.09 -25.87
N THR A 195 -28.50 8.06 -26.90
CA THR A 195 -29.21 6.82 -27.26
C THR A 195 -28.26 5.74 -27.75
N SER A 196 -28.52 4.49 -27.43
CA SER A 196 -27.79 3.34 -27.95
C SER A 196 -28.19 2.94 -29.38
N SER A 197 -29.22 3.59 -29.96
CA SER A 197 -29.63 3.32 -31.34
C SER A 197 -28.66 4.03 -32.32
N VAL A 198 -28.03 3.25 -33.17
CA VAL A 198 -27.09 3.75 -34.19
C VAL A 198 -27.84 3.87 -35.52
N SER A 199 -27.68 4.98 -36.24
CA SER A 199 -28.21 5.11 -37.59
C SER A 199 -27.32 4.38 -38.61
N GLU A 200 -27.89 3.89 -39.72
CA GLU A 200 -27.10 3.27 -40.81
C GLU A 200 -25.94 4.17 -41.27
N GLN A 201 -26.15 5.49 -41.30
CA GLN A 201 -25.10 6.44 -41.71
C GLN A 201 -23.92 6.50 -40.71
N HIS A 202 -24.16 6.33 -39.41
CA HIS A 202 -23.12 6.26 -38.38
C HIS A 202 -22.39 4.92 -38.46
N GLU A 203 -23.08 3.83 -38.66
CA GLU A 203 -22.50 2.49 -38.81
C GLU A 203 -21.56 2.39 -40.04
N LEU A 204 -21.92 3.06 -41.12
CA LEU A 204 -21.06 3.16 -42.29
C LEU A 204 -19.79 4.04 -42.08
N ARG A 205 -19.87 5.06 -41.22
CA ARG A 205 -18.76 5.99 -40.96
C ARG A 205 -17.81 5.52 -39.87
N ASP A 206 -18.35 4.88 -38.83
CA ASP A 206 -17.58 4.38 -37.69
C ASP A 206 -18.07 2.98 -37.28
N PRO A 207 -17.81 1.94 -38.09
CA PRO A 207 -18.24 0.58 -37.84
C PRO A 207 -17.62 -0.02 -36.56
N GLN A 208 -16.63 0.62 -35.98
CA GLN A 208 -15.98 0.19 -34.75
C GLN A 208 -16.39 1.02 -33.53
N HIS A 209 -17.30 1.96 -33.68
CA HIS A 209 -17.74 2.89 -32.63
C HIS A 209 -16.57 3.54 -31.87
N LYS A 210 -15.62 4.03 -32.63
CA LYS A 210 -14.37 4.63 -32.11
C LYS A 210 -14.52 6.08 -31.70
N TRP A 211 -15.45 6.78 -32.36
CA TRP A 211 -15.59 8.24 -32.32
C TRP A 211 -16.93 8.68 -31.69
N LEU A 212 -17.80 7.73 -31.38
CA LEU A 212 -19.12 7.93 -30.78
C LEU A 212 -19.19 7.37 -29.38
#